data_70ee00cd3556bc82a9c19cf2dd9a4f95
#
_entry.id   70ee00cd3556bc82a9c19cf2dd9a4f95
#
_cell.length_a   1.000
_cell.length_b   1.000
_cell.length_c   1.000
_cell.angle_alpha   90.00
_cell.angle_beta   90.00
_cell.angle_gamma   90.00
#
_symmetry.space_group_name_H-M   'P 1'
#
loop_
_entity.id
_entity.type
_entity.pdbx_description
1 polymer ?
#
loop_
_entity_poly.entity_id
_entity_poly.type
_entity_poly.pdbx_seq_one_letter_code
_entity_poly.pdbx_strand_id
1 'polypeptide(L)'
;NSSDAAVLTYAAGSSLRVKLIDSDRNQDASAVDQVTVNLTSETETTAESLVLTESGDNTGIFYGTYSFNVSSTASSSNSLLDVQKGDKLEVSYTDPSDDFGNSTLIKASSYYDVTLLSGTLATNMTKANSPYLLTGDVTIPANYDLEIEAGVEVRFTPLSDDQSSGNDKNRVEIIVNGGLDVLGTASDTVRFLSNGESPASGDWYGIRYQSYPAGNVSYARFDHATQMIQYQNVSYNDSNQYSDTLKIRHNKIVNSGSGISISSVRANMSIDSNYYEGSGSFISAYSNRGRSDANFLFNVRGNTSKGASIYINEYKNYSDNYEVKVVIENNHFTHGISLSSTDRVEIKNNHFEGGISLGSWSSYDGIKHVLISGNTIMMSRGSSGIYESHVINSEIKDNQLTGYNFRSTGISLNQSNAKVSDNVISKFGTGISVSTDFNHPTFDSLLRNTIVYNGNNGVYVSDYGRVLAQYNNIYD
;
A
#
# COMPACT_ATOMS: atom_id res chain seq x y z
N ASN A 1 -2.63 18.35 33.61
CA ASN A 1 -2.17 17.30 34.53
C ASN A 1 -1.58 17.93 35.78
N SER A 2 -1.83 17.37 36.97
CA SER A 2 -1.29 17.87 38.26
C SER A 2 0.25 17.83 38.37
N SER A 3 0.92 17.18 37.40
CA SER A 3 2.38 17.05 37.35
C SER A 3 3.08 18.05 36.40
N ASP A 4 2.36 19.01 35.79
CA ASP A 4 2.90 19.95 34.77
C ASP A 4 3.52 19.28 33.53
N ALA A 5 3.32 17.97 33.37
CA ALA A 5 3.78 17.26 32.18
C ALA A 5 2.90 17.61 30.98
N ALA A 6 3.50 17.79 29.82
CA ALA A 6 2.79 17.94 28.57
C ALA A 6 1.88 16.72 28.32
N VAL A 7 0.69 16.95 27.79
CA VAL A 7 -0.24 15.88 27.44
C VAL A 7 -0.46 15.90 25.92
N LEU A 8 -0.52 14.71 25.34
CA LEU A 8 -0.74 14.56 23.91
C LEU A 8 -2.23 14.64 23.53
N THR A 9 -3.12 14.33 24.48
CA THR A 9 -4.58 14.39 24.25
C THR A 9 -5.34 14.91 25.47
N TYR A 10 -6.44 15.60 25.21
CA TYR A 10 -7.44 16.02 26.19
C TYR A 10 -8.71 15.18 26.00
N ALA A 11 -9.20 14.57 27.07
CA ALA A 11 -10.42 13.79 27.03
C ALA A 11 -11.66 14.70 26.87
N ALA A 12 -12.76 14.12 26.36
CA ALA A 12 -14.05 14.80 26.33
C ALA A 12 -14.46 15.32 27.70
N GLY A 13 -14.94 16.58 27.76
CA GLY A 13 -15.35 17.24 29.02
C GLY A 13 -14.19 17.78 29.88
N SER A 14 -12.94 17.66 29.44
CA SER A 14 -11.80 18.32 30.09
C SER A 14 -11.67 19.80 29.63
N SER A 15 -10.69 20.51 30.20
CA SER A 15 -10.30 21.85 29.75
C SER A 15 -8.84 21.88 29.35
N LEU A 16 -8.51 22.72 28.37
CA LEU A 16 -7.13 23.00 27.98
C LEU A 16 -6.40 23.70 29.14
N ARG A 17 -5.22 23.24 29.47
CA ARG A 17 -4.32 23.90 30.42
C ARG A 17 -3.01 24.24 29.72
N VAL A 18 -2.65 25.51 29.75
CA VAL A 18 -1.41 26.02 29.16
C VAL A 18 -0.44 26.39 30.26
N LYS A 19 0.82 26.01 30.10
CA LYS A 19 1.97 26.49 30.87
C LYS A 19 2.96 27.14 29.90
N LEU A 20 3.37 28.36 30.20
CA LEU A 20 4.44 29.08 29.53
C LEU A 20 5.55 29.34 30.53
N ILE A 21 6.81 29.17 30.12
CA ILE A 21 7.97 29.58 30.89
C ILE A 21 8.70 30.63 30.02
N ASP A 22 8.75 31.85 30.54
CA ASP A 22 9.39 32.97 29.87
C ASP A 22 9.84 33.96 30.96
N SER A 23 11.15 33.97 31.25
CA SER A 23 11.71 34.79 32.32
C SER A 23 11.73 36.27 31.98
N ASP A 24 11.76 36.65 30.71
CA ASP A 24 11.77 38.05 30.25
C ASP A 24 10.37 38.73 30.41
N ARG A 25 9.36 37.92 30.61
CA ARG A 25 7.98 38.37 30.87
C ARG A 25 7.70 38.59 32.36
N ASN A 26 8.61 38.23 33.26
CA ASN A 26 8.56 38.64 34.66
C ASN A 26 9.12 40.08 34.75
N GLN A 27 8.22 41.05 34.55
CA GLN A 27 8.56 42.47 34.43
C GLN A 27 8.56 43.21 35.76
N ASP A 28 7.71 42.73 36.72
CA ASP A 28 7.62 43.32 38.07
C ASP A 28 7.81 42.21 39.13
N ALA A 29 9.00 42.10 39.68
CA ALA A 29 9.35 41.11 40.72
C ALA A 29 8.54 41.25 42.03
N SER A 30 7.66 42.22 42.15
CA SER A 30 6.79 42.48 43.30
C SER A 30 5.30 42.27 43.00
N ALA A 31 4.94 41.94 41.81
CA ALA A 31 3.57 41.74 41.37
C ALA A 31 3.45 40.62 40.34
N VAL A 32 2.28 39.98 40.27
CA VAL A 32 2.01 38.89 39.29
C VAL A 32 1.82 39.49 37.89
N ASP A 33 2.66 39.06 36.95
CA ASP A 33 2.60 39.46 35.56
C ASP A 33 1.61 38.60 34.71
N GLN A 34 1.24 39.09 33.52
CA GLN A 34 0.35 38.42 32.60
C GLN A 34 0.91 38.36 31.17
N VAL A 35 0.61 37.25 30.48
CA VAL A 35 0.99 37.03 29.07
C VAL A 35 -0.21 36.49 28.31
N THR A 36 -0.38 36.92 27.06
CA THR A 36 -1.46 36.43 26.20
C THR A 36 -0.90 35.42 25.18
N VAL A 37 -1.58 34.28 25.03
CA VAL A 37 -1.32 33.28 23.99
C VAL A 37 -2.56 33.13 23.11
N ASN A 38 -2.36 32.61 21.89
CA ASN A 38 -3.42 32.31 20.96
C ASN A 38 -3.68 30.82 20.90
N LEU A 39 -4.96 30.44 20.83
CA LEU A 39 -5.46 29.08 20.77
C LEU A 39 -6.21 28.87 19.46
N THR A 40 -5.97 27.75 18.78
CA THR A 40 -6.75 27.31 17.61
C THR A 40 -7.03 25.81 17.68
N SER A 41 -8.04 25.38 16.95
CA SER A 41 -8.32 23.97 16.67
C SER A 41 -8.49 23.75 15.16
N GLU A 42 -8.61 22.50 14.70
CA GLU A 42 -8.96 22.23 13.29
C GLU A 42 -10.39 22.71 12.97
N THR A 43 -11.30 22.68 13.94
CA THR A 43 -12.65 23.25 13.81
C THR A 43 -12.64 24.77 13.86
N GLU A 44 -11.87 25.38 14.77
CA GLU A 44 -11.78 26.84 14.92
C GLU A 44 -10.37 27.33 14.60
N THR A 45 -10.20 27.80 13.35
CA THR A 45 -8.92 28.30 12.84
C THR A 45 -8.68 29.79 13.14
N THR A 46 -9.73 30.53 13.52
CA THR A 46 -9.61 31.91 14.04
C THR A 46 -9.17 31.82 15.51
N ALA A 47 -8.06 32.45 15.83
CA ALA A 47 -7.47 32.31 17.15
C ALA A 47 -8.35 32.91 18.26
N GLU A 48 -8.58 32.13 19.29
CA GLU A 48 -9.06 32.61 20.59
C GLU A 48 -7.86 33.04 21.45
N SER A 49 -8.05 34.10 22.25
CA SER A 49 -7.01 34.64 23.11
C SER A 49 -7.16 34.12 24.54
N LEU A 50 -6.08 33.60 25.12
CA LEU A 50 -6.00 33.19 26.53
C LEU A 50 -4.97 34.03 27.26
N VAL A 51 -5.40 34.70 28.32
CA VAL A 51 -4.48 35.36 29.27
C VAL A 51 -3.95 34.35 30.26
N LEU A 52 -2.65 34.18 30.30
CA LEU A 52 -1.93 33.40 31.32
C LEU A 52 -1.48 34.34 32.44
N THR A 53 -1.56 33.85 33.66
CA THR A 53 -1.17 34.58 34.87
C THR A 53 0.04 33.91 35.49
N GLU A 54 1.00 34.69 35.94
CA GLU A 54 2.21 34.21 36.60
C GLU A 54 1.87 33.45 37.90
N SER A 55 2.66 32.43 38.22
CA SER A 55 2.41 31.55 39.38
C SER A 55 2.80 32.16 40.72
N GLY A 56 3.43 33.28 40.70
CA GLY A 56 3.88 34.08 41.86
C GLY A 56 4.62 35.32 41.40
N ASP A 57 4.90 36.26 42.27
CA ASP A 57 5.42 37.60 41.97
C ASP A 57 6.76 37.66 41.23
N ASN A 58 7.52 36.55 41.18
CA ASN A 58 8.86 36.54 40.58
C ASN A 58 9.25 35.15 40.09
N THR A 59 8.47 34.58 39.18
CA THR A 59 8.68 33.18 38.73
C THR A 59 8.97 33.04 37.24
N GLY A 60 8.48 33.94 36.40
CA GLY A 60 8.50 33.78 34.95
C GLY A 60 7.74 32.54 34.42
N ILE A 61 6.85 31.99 35.26
CA ILE A 61 6.07 30.78 34.94
C ILE A 61 4.57 31.15 34.94
N PHE A 62 3.93 31.04 33.79
CA PHE A 62 2.56 31.48 33.55
C PHE A 62 1.63 30.29 33.32
N TYR A 63 0.42 30.35 33.87
CA TYR A 63 -0.63 29.34 33.68
C TYR A 63 -1.94 29.95 33.25
N GLY A 64 -2.68 29.20 32.44
CA GLY A 64 -4.06 29.52 32.10
C GLY A 64 -4.85 28.27 31.76
N THR A 65 -6.16 28.37 31.87
CA THR A 65 -7.09 27.31 31.46
C THR A 65 -8.11 27.87 30.50
N TYR A 66 -8.54 27.04 29.52
CA TYR A 66 -9.54 27.41 28.54
C TYR A 66 -10.54 26.28 28.35
N SER A 67 -11.82 26.62 28.17
CA SER A 67 -12.85 25.61 28.04
C SER A 67 -13.10 25.24 26.59
N PHE A 68 -13.38 23.98 26.35
CA PHE A 68 -13.81 23.50 25.04
C PHE A 68 -15.32 23.62 24.85
N ASN A 69 -15.75 23.90 23.63
CA ASN A 69 -17.12 23.74 23.18
C ASN A 69 -17.16 22.71 22.04
N VAL A 70 -17.89 21.61 22.23
CA VAL A 70 -17.99 20.59 21.19
C VAL A 70 -19.00 21.02 20.15
N SER A 71 -18.48 21.47 19.00
CA SER A 71 -19.26 22.06 17.91
C SER A 71 -18.67 21.66 16.55
N SER A 72 -19.50 21.50 15.54
CA SER A 72 -19.06 21.32 14.15
C SER A 72 -18.88 22.65 13.39
N THR A 73 -19.18 23.78 14.05
CA THR A 73 -19.07 25.13 13.46
C THR A 73 -18.36 26.03 14.44
N ALA A 74 -17.38 26.78 13.94
CA ALA A 74 -16.63 27.74 14.74
C ALA A 74 -17.46 28.99 15.07
N SER A 75 -17.26 29.51 16.28
CA SER A 75 -17.84 30.76 16.77
C SER A 75 -16.76 31.53 17.52
N SER A 76 -15.94 32.29 16.82
CA SER A 76 -14.78 32.97 17.39
C SER A 76 -15.15 34.10 18.37
N SER A 77 -14.22 34.42 19.28
CA SER A 77 -14.32 35.47 20.30
C SER A 77 -15.46 35.28 21.32
N ASN A 78 -15.72 34.02 21.66
CA ASN A 78 -16.77 33.64 22.60
C ASN A 78 -16.23 33.10 23.95
N SER A 79 -14.90 33.11 24.14
CA SER A 79 -14.20 32.58 25.31
C SER A 79 -14.30 31.04 25.45
N LEU A 80 -14.59 30.33 24.37
CA LEU A 80 -14.59 28.88 24.25
C LEU A 80 -13.79 28.49 23.00
N LEU A 81 -13.07 27.40 23.04
CA LEU A 81 -12.45 26.84 21.85
C LEU A 81 -13.36 25.76 21.27
N ASP A 82 -13.90 26.02 20.07
CA ASP A 82 -14.74 25.05 19.37
C ASP A 82 -13.90 23.88 18.86
N VAL A 83 -14.33 22.68 19.17
CA VAL A 83 -13.61 21.44 18.88
C VAL A 83 -14.53 20.32 18.44
N GLN A 84 -14.01 19.44 17.60
CA GLN A 84 -14.58 18.14 17.33
C GLN A 84 -13.64 17.04 17.81
N LYS A 85 -14.19 15.86 17.99
CA LYS A 85 -13.42 14.66 18.32
C LYS A 85 -12.34 14.42 17.28
N GLY A 86 -11.08 14.34 17.71
CA GLY A 86 -9.95 14.16 16.83
C GLY A 86 -9.22 15.44 16.42
N ASP A 87 -9.74 16.62 16.73
CA ASP A 87 -9.12 17.89 16.36
C ASP A 87 -7.72 18.03 16.93
N LYS A 88 -6.79 18.51 16.10
CA LYS A 88 -5.53 19.06 16.56
C LYS A 88 -5.78 20.41 17.20
N LEU A 89 -5.25 20.59 18.38
CA LEU A 89 -5.24 21.84 19.14
C LEU A 89 -3.85 22.46 19.02
N GLU A 90 -3.78 23.77 18.80
CA GLU A 90 -2.52 24.52 18.77
C GLU A 90 -2.59 25.71 19.72
N VAL A 91 -1.54 25.83 20.52
CA VAL A 91 -1.23 27.02 21.29
C VAL A 91 -0.04 27.71 20.64
N SER A 92 -0.16 29.02 20.39
CA SER A 92 0.93 29.82 19.85
C SER A 92 1.22 31.04 20.72
N TYR A 93 2.49 31.33 20.92
CA TYR A 93 3.02 32.46 21.66
C TYR A 93 4.11 33.12 20.84
N THR A 94 4.03 34.45 20.69
CA THR A 94 5.14 35.21 20.12
C THR A 94 5.98 35.76 21.26
N ASP A 95 7.13 35.14 21.50
CA ASP A 95 8.13 35.67 22.39
C ASP A 95 8.73 36.92 21.75
N PRO A 96 8.64 38.10 22.38
CA PRO A 96 9.17 39.32 21.76
C PRO A 96 10.69 39.38 21.84
N SER A 97 11.37 38.63 22.72
CA SER A 97 12.80 38.66 22.90
C SER A 97 13.33 37.34 23.43
N ASP A 98 13.76 36.47 22.54
CA ASP A 98 14.46 35.22 22.90
C ASP A 98 15.86 35.52 23.51
N ASP A 99 16.59 34.48 23.94
CA ASP A 99 17.95 34.56 24.50
C ASP A 99 18.96 35.35 23.63
N PHE A 100 18.63 35.60 22.36
CA PHE A 100 19.40 36.36 21.39
C PHE A 100 18.81 37.74 21.06
N GLY A 101 17.71 38.10 21.70
CA GLY A 101 17.02 39.37 21.47
C GLY A 101 16.15 39.42 20.22
N ASN A 102 15.78 38.24 19.66
CA ASN A 102 14.93 38.16 18.47
C ASN A 102 13.50 37.81 18.88
N SER A 103 12.54 38.30 18.10
CA SER A 103 11.14 37.86 18.23
C SER A 103 10.97 36.46 17.63
N THR A 104 10.47 35.51 18.41
CA THR A 104 10.34 34.12 18.03
C THR A 104 8.92 33.60 18.27
N LEU A 105 8.33 32.93 17.27
CA LEU A 105 7.03 32.25 17.40
C LEU A 105 7.22 30.84 17.96
N ILE A 106 6.65 30.59 19.15
CA ILE A 106 6.66 29.30 19.83
C ILE A 106 5.28 28.65 19.69
N LYS A 107 5.25 27.37 19.36
CA LYS A 107 4.02 26.58 19.21
C LYS A 107 4.09 25.30 20.01
N ALA A 108 2.94 24.88 20.54
CA ALA A 108 2.73 23.57 21.10
C ALA A 108 1.38 23.02 20.63
N SER A 109 1.29 21.69 20.47
CA SER A 109 0.07 21.04 19.99
C SER A 109 -0.31 19.82 20.83
N SER A 110 -1.58 19.52 20.82
CA SER A 110 -2.20 18.32 21.41
C SER A 110 -3.45 17.97 20.60
N TYR A 111 -4.21 16.96 21.04
CA TYR A 111 -5.42 16.52 20.36
C TYR A 111 -6.61 16.49 21.31
N TYR A 112 -7.80 16.68 20.77
CA TYR A 112 -9.04 16.56 21.54
C TYR A 112 -9.69 15.20 21.32
N ASP A 113 -9.90 14.44 22.39
CA ASP A 113 -10.63 13.16 22.45
C ASP A 113 -10.13 12.10 21.44
N VAL A 114 -8.82 11.86 21.42
CA VAL A 114 -8.17 10.78 20.64
C VAL A 114 -7.78 9.63 21.54
N THR A 115 -7.90 8.41 21.04
CA THR A 115 -7.40 7.19 21.70
C THR A 115 -5.95 6.94 21.32
N LEU A 116 -5.03 7.05 22.28
CA LEU A 116 -3.60 6.78 22.06
C LEU A 116 -3.33 5.28 22.10
N LEU A 117 -2.53 4.78 21.16
CA LEU A 117 -2.12 3.38 21.10
C LEU A 117 -0.62 3.24 20.81
N SER A 118 0.02 2.32 21.53
CA SER A 118 1.32 1.72 21.21
C SER A 118 1.48 0.41 21.98
N GLY A 119 2.39 -0.48 21.54
CA GLY A 119 2.64 -1.77 22.18
C GLY A 119 1.60 -2.83 21.85
N THR A 120 1.29 -3.74 22.80
CA THR A 120 0.38 -4.86 22.57
C THR A 120 -1.08 -4.44 22.56
N LEU A 121 -1.81 -4.79 21.50
CA LEU A 121 -3.25 -4.53 21.36
C LEU A 121 -4.03 -5.85 21.28
N ALA A 122 -4.86 -6.11 22.31
CA ALA A 122 -5.76 -7.25 22.40
C ALA A 122 -7.20 -6.80 22.69
N THR A 123 -7.62 -5.71 22.02
CA THR A 123 -9.00 -5.18 22.09
C THR A 123 -9.35 -4.58 20.73
N ASN A 124 -10.58 -4.78 20.27
CA ASN A 124 -11.04 -4.29 18.99
C ASN A 124 -11.02 -2.75 18.89
N MET A 125 -10.76 -2.24 17.69
CA MET A 125 -10.87 -0.81 17.40
C MET A 125 -12.31 -0.48 17.00
N THR A 126 -13.00 0.28 17.84
CA THR A 126 -14.40 0.64 17.64
C THR A 126 -14.58 2.05 17.12
N LYS A 127 -15.63 2.30 16.37
CA LYS A 127 -16.00 3.64 15.90
C LYS A 127 -16.23 4.64 17.05
N ALA A 128 -16.74 4.15 18.16
CA ALA A 128 -16.99 4.99 19.33
C ALA A 128 -15.70 5.59 19.92
N ASN A 129 -14.60 4.84 19.85
CA ASN A 129 -13.29 5.26 20.37
C ASN A 129 -12.38 5.91 19.30
N SER A 130 -12.83 5.96 18.05
CA SER A 130 -12.12 6.63 16.96
C SER A 130 -12.11 8.16 17.16
N PRO A 131 -11.07 8.90 16.71
CA PRO A 131 -9.88 8.39 16.04
C PRO A 131 -8.85 7.79 17.02
N TYR A 132 -8.07 6.86 16.51
CA TYR A 132 -6.91 6.30 17.20
C TYR A 132 -5.64 6.97 16.71
N LEU A 133 -4.75 7.39 17.62
CA LEU A 133 -3.43 7.90 17.28
C LEU A 133 -2.36 6.90 17.75
N LEU A 134 -1.66 6.31 16.81
CA LEU A 134 -0.56 5.39 17.06
C LEU A 134 0.75 6.21 17.15
N THR A 135 1.38 6.17 18.33
CA THR A 135 2.64 6.86 18.62
C THR A 135 3.85 5.94 18.49
N GLY A 136 3.62 4.64 18.47
CA GLY A 136 4.60 3.59 18.27
C GLY A 136 3.94 2.33 17.74
N ASP A 137 4.76 1.33 17.46
CA ASP A 137 4.31 0.04 16.95
C ASP A 137 3.18 -0.56 17.77
N VAL A 138 2.18 -1.08 17.06
CA VAL A 138 1.06 -1.81 17.67
C VAL A 138 1.16 -3.28 17.27
N THR A 139 1.27 -4.17 18.26
CA THR A 139 1.39 -5.61 18.04
C THR A 139 0.10 -6.34 18.41
N ILE A 140 -0.51 -7.02 17.44
CA ILE A 140 -1.62 -7.96 17.65
C ILE A 140 -1.01 -9.31 18.02
N PRO A 141 -1.30 -9.86 19.24
CA PRO A 141 -0.71 -11.11 19.68
C PRO A 141 -1.28 -12.33 18.95
N ALA A 142 -0.53 -13.42 18.90
CA ALA A 142 -0.84 -14.64 18.12
C ALA A 142 -2.18 -15.33 18.52
N ASN A 143 -2.68 -15.07 19.71
CA ASN A 143 -3.93 -15.64 20.22
C ASN A 143 -5.12 -14.66 20.16
N TYR A 144 -5.01 -13.60 19.38
CA TYR A 144 -6.05 -12.59 19.25
C TYR A 144 -6.31 -12.25 17.77
N ASP A 145 -7.59 -12.20 17.41
CA ASP A 145 -8.07 -11.74 16.13
C ASP A 145 -8.67 -10.33 16.31
N LEU A 146 -7.94 -9.33 15.83
CA LEU A 146 -8.34 -7.93 15.95
C LEU A 146 -9.38 -7.58 14.90
N GLU A 147 -10.49 -7.00 15.33
CA GLU A 147 -11.46 -6.36 14.44
C GLU A 147 -11.33 -4.84 14.49
N ILE A 148 -11.36 -4.20 13.31
CA ILE A 148 -11.45 -2.76 13.13
C ILE A 148 -12.81 -2.45 12.49
N GLU A 149 -13.68 -1.80 13.25
CA GLU A 149 -15.04 -1.47 12.81
C GLU A 149 -15.06 -0.49 11.63
N ALA A 150 -16.16 -0.52 10.85
CA ALA A 150 -16.39 0.45 9.79
C ALA A 150 -16.38 1.89 10.32
N GLY A 151 -15.75 2.80 9.55
CA GLY A 151 -15.64 4.21 9.88
C GLY A 151 -14.57 4.56 10.92
N VAL A 152 -13.82 3.60 11.40
CA VAL A 152 -12.66 3.86 12.27
C VAL A 152 -11.59 4.63 11.49
N GLU A 153 -11.01 5.63 12.15
CA GLU A 153 -9.84 6.36 11.69
C GLU A 153 -8.64 6.02 12.57
N VAL A 154 -7.56 5.60 11.93
CA VAL A 154 -6.27 5.29 12.54
C VAL A 154 -5.24 6.27 11.98
N ARG A 155 -4.68 7.09 12.85
CA ARG A 155 -3.65 8.08 12.53
C ARG A 155 -2.30 7.59 13.01
N PHE A 156 -1.25 7.83 12.24
CA PHE A 156 0.12 7.42 12.58
C PHE A 156 1.00 8.64 12.78
N THR A 157 1.72 8.70 13.89
CA THR A 157 2.76 9.72 14.10
C THR A 157 3.84 9.55 13.02
N PRO A 158 4.13 10.58 12.23
CA PRO A 158 5.05 10.45 11.10
C PRO A 158 6.50 10.34 11.56
N LEU A 159 7.27 9.47 10.89
CA LEU A 159 8.72 9.31 11.07
C LEU A 159 9.17 9.20 12.55
N SER A 160 8.34 8.55 13.36
CA SER A 160 8.58 8.33 14.78
C SER A 160 7.97 6.99 15.21
N ASP A 161 8.63 6.29 16.13
CA ASP A 161 8.16 5.07 16.78
C ASP A 161 8.65 5.06 18.24
N ASP A 162 7.74 5.23 19.19
CA ASP A 162 8.06 5.26 20.63
C ASP A 162 8.45 3.87 21.17
N GLN A 163 8.14 2.80 20.45
CA GLN A 163 8.54 1.43 20.82
C GLN A 163 9.91 1.06 20.24
N SER A 164 10.38 1.76 19.21
CA SER A 164 11.64 1.50 18.48
C SER A 164 11.80 0.01 18.10
N SER A 165 10.70 -0.59 17.67
CA SER A 165 10.58 -2.03 17.38
C SER A 165 10.31 -2.32 15.90
N GLY A 166 9.77 -3.47 15.59
CA GLY A 166 9.36 -3.82 14.25
C GLY A 166 10.47 -3.95 13.22
N ASN A 167 10.12 -3.70 11.98
CA ASN A 167 11.03 -3.75 10.84
C ASN A 167 11.74 -2.40 10.59
N ASP A 168 11.05 -1.31 10.88
CA ASP A 168 11.60 0.05 10.81
C ASP A 168 11.42 0.76 12.16
N LYS A 169 12.52 0.93 12.87
CA LYS A 169 12.55 1.52 14.22
C LYS A 169 12.22 3.02 14.29
N ASN A 170 12.00 3.64 13.15
CA ASN A 170 11.70 5.07 13.04
C ASN A 170 10.31 5.32 12.46
N ARG A 171 9.51 4.28 12.22
CA ARG A 171 8.17 4.38 11.63
C ARG A 171 7.22 3.41 12.29
N VAL A 172 6.08 3.90 12.68
CA VAL A 172 5.02 3.06 13.26
C VAL A 172 4.55 1.98 12.27
N GLU A 173 4.42 0.76 12.77
CA GLU A 173 3.81 -0.38 12.05
C GLU A 173 2.68 -1.01 12.87
N ILE A 174 1.74 -1.66 12.18
CA ILE A 174 0.83 -2.62 12.79
C ILE A 174 1.38 -4.02 12.55
N ILE A 175 1.83 -4.67 13.62
CA ILE A 175 2.46 -5.99 13.58
C ILE A 175 1.41 -7.05 13.90
N VAL A 176 1.10 -7.92 12.94
CA VAL A 176 0.06 -8.93 13.06
C VAL A 176 0.70 -10.30 13.28
N ASN A 177 0.58 -10.82 14.51
CA ASN A 177 0.94 -12.21 14.84
C ASN A 177 -0.29 -13.12 14.93
N GLY A 178 -1.49 -12.57 15.18
CA GLY A 178 -2.78 -13.25 15.14
C GLY A 178 -3.55 -12.94 13.87
N GLY A 179 -4.87 -12.76 13.98
CA GLY A 179 -5.74 -12.33 12.89
C GLY A 179 -5.97 -10.83 12.84
N LEU A 180 -6.35 -10.32 11.66
CA LEU A 180 -6.78 -8.93 11.49
C LEU A 180 -7.94 -8.87 10.49
N ASP A 181 -9.07 -8.36 10.96
CA ASP A 181 -10.23 -8.03 10.15
C ASP A 181 -10.49 -6.52 10.14
N VAL A 182 -10.29 -5.90 8.98
CA VAL A 182 -10.66 -4.50 8.72
C VAL A 182 -12.01 -4.50 8.02
N LEU A 183 -13.04 -4.08 8.74
CA LEU A 183 -14.45 -4.27 8.38
C LEU A 183 -15.11 -3.00 7.83
N GLY A 184 -14.41 -2.22 6.99
CA GLY A 184 -14.99 -1.07 6.32
C GLY A 184 -16.16 -1.45 5.41
N THR A 185 -16.96 -0.45 5.04
CA THR A 185 -18.04 -0.54 4.06
C THR A 185 -17.93 0.56 3.01
N ALA A 186 -18.68 0.46 1.94
CA ALA A 186 -18.66 1.49 0.88
C ALA A 186 -19.09 2.88 1.39
N SER A 187 -19.97 2.95 2.37
CA SER A 187 -20.46 4.20 2.99
C SER A 187 -19.63 4.63 4.21
N ASP A 188 -18.87 3.74 4.81
CA ASP A 188 -18.18 3.96 6.08
C ASP A 188 -16.81 3.26 6.07
N THR A 189 -15.88 3.88 5.36
CA THR A 189 -14.54 3.31 5.14
C THR A 189 -13.67 3.43 6.39
N VAL A 190 -12.83 2.43 6.64
CA VAL A 190 -11.74 2.55 7.61
C VAL A 190 -10.61 3.37 6.99
N ARG A 191 -10.01 4.30 7.76
CA ARG A 191 -8.96 5.19 7.26
C ARG A 191 -7.66 4.99 8.04
N PHE A 192 -6.57 4.75 7.32
CA PHE A 192 -5.21 4.67 7.83
C PHE A 192 -4.42 5.85 7.24
N LEU A 193 -4.11 6.84 8.06
CA LEU A 193 -3.64 8.16 7.61
C LEU A 193 -2.37 8.59 8.37
N SER A 194 -1.49 9.31 7.71
CA SER A 194 -0.45 10.06 8.41
C SER A 194 -1.08 11.18 9.26
N ASN A 195 -0.54 11.39 10.45
CA ASN A 195 -0.90 12.49 11.35
C ASN A 195 0.03 13.71 11.20
N GLY A 196 0.84 13.77 10.15
CA GLY A 196 1.75 14.86 9.87
C GLY A 196 1.05 16.12 9.37
N GLU A 197 1.64 17.29 9.61
CA GLU A 197 1.16 18.57 9.06
C GLU A 197 1.32 18.66 7.54
N SER A 198 2.32 17.99 7.00
CA SER A 198 2.59 17.89 5.57
C SER A 198 2.82 16.42 5.22
N PRO A 199 1.74 15.61 5.10
CA PRO A 199 1.87 14.19 4.91
C PRO A 199 2.66 13.80 3.65
N ALA A 200 3.55 12.83 3.79
CA ALA A 200 4.40 12.34 2.71
C ALA A 200 4.43 10.80 2.65
N SER A 201 4.69 10.26 1.46
CA SER A 201 4.88 8.82 1.29
C SER A 201 5.97 8.30 2.22
N GLY A 202 5.67 7.29 3.01
CA GLY A 202 6.60 6.70 3.96
C GLY A 202 6.58 7.34 5.36
N ASP A 203 5.59 8.13 5.71
CA ASP A 203 5.43 8.66 7.07
C ASP A 203 5.24 7.57 8.11
N TRP A 204 4.61 6.47 7.74
CA TRP A 204 4.46 5.26 8.54
C TRP A 204 4.77 4.02 7.71
N TYR A 205 5.05 2.89 8.37
CA TYR A 205 5.60 1.74 7.63
C TYR A 205 4.53 0.96 6.89
N GLY A 206 3.47 0.52 7.56
CA GLY A 206 2.41 -0.33 7.00
C GLY A 206 1.86 -1.35 7.96
N ILE A 207 1.05 -2.30 7.46
CA ILE A 207 0.56 -3.47 8.20
C ILE A 207 1.45 -4.65 7.86
N ARG A 208 2.08 -5.25 8.86
CA ARG A 208 3.02 -6.34 8.69
C ARG A 208 2.54 -7.63 9.35
N TYR A 209 2.23 -8.62 8.54
CA TYR A 209 1.93 -9.98 9.00
C TYR A 209 3.24 -10.76 9.21
N GLN A 210 3.48 -11.25 10.42
CA GLN A 210 4.65 -12.07 10.78
C GLN A 210 4.37 -13.57 10.82
N SER A 211 3.12 -13.94 10.95
CA SER A 211 2.63 -15.32 10.89
C SER A 211 1.63 -15.44 9.75
N TYR A 212 0.88 -16.54 9.71
CA TYR A 212 -0.01 -16.86 8.61
C TYR A 212 -1.08 -15.79 8.40
N PRO A 213 -1.20 -15.22 7.18
CA PRO A 213 -2.18 -14.20 6.95
C PRO A 213 -3.56 -14.85 6.82
N ALA A 214 -4.38 -14.70 7.84
CA ALA A 214 -5.81 -14.92 7.76
C ALA A 214 -6.52 -13.60 8.01
N GLY A 215 -7.69 -13.41 7.41
CA GLY A 215 -8.52 -12.26 7.68
C GLY A 215 -8.94 -11.49 6.42
N ASN A 216 -9.50 -10.34 6.67
CA ASN A 216 -10.12 -9.51 5.65
C ASN A 216 -9.70 -8.05 5.82
N VAL A 217 -9.21 -7.44 4.75
CA VAL A 217 -8.95 -6.00 4.69
C VAL A 217 -9.87 -5.43 3.61
N SER A 218 -10.98 -4.84 4.04
CA SER A 218 -12.03 -4.40 3.13
C SER A 218 -12.42 -2.96 3.34
N TYR A 219 -12.66 -2.25 2.23
CA TYR A 219 -13.12 -0.87 2.21
C TYR A 219 -12.30 0.01 3.15
N ALA A 220 -10.99 -0.08 3.03
CA ALA A 220 -10.05 0.77 3.75
C ALA A 220 -9.34 1.73 2.79
N ARG A 221 -9.00 2.91 3.31
CA ARG A 221 -8.13 3.87 2.66
C ARG A 221 -6.79 3.90 3.37
N PHE A 222 -5.73 3.75 2.61
CA PHE A 222 -4.34 3.84 3.07
C PHE A 222 -3.67 5.04 2.41
N ASP A 223 -3.16 5.95 3.22
CA ASP A 223 -2.47 7.14 2.78
C ASP A 223 -1.07 7.23 3.43
N HIS A 224 -0.07 7.59 2.63
CA HIS A 224 1.28 7.95 3.07
C HIS A 224 2.08 6.83 3.76
N ALA A 225 1.71 5.56 3.55
CA ALA A 225 2.50 4.42 4.03
C ALA A 225 3.76 4.19 3.18
N THR A 226 4.77 3.55 3.76
CA THR A 226 5.87 2.94 2.98
C THR A 226 5.32 1.81 2.12
N GLN A 227 4.44 0.99 2.70
CA GLN A 227 3.69 -0.06 2.01
C GLN A 227 2.37 -0.34 2.75
N MET A 228 1.33 -0.71 2.01
CA MET A 228 0.03 -1.03 2.62
C MET A 228 0.12 -2.28 3.49
N ILE A 229 0.53 -3.39 2.88
CA ILE A 229 0.64 -4.70 3.53
C ILE A 229 1.98 -5.33 3.20
N GLN A 230 2.68 -5.78 4.24
CA GLN A 230 3.81 -6.69 4.14
C GLN A 230 3.45 -8.03 4.76
N TYR A 231 3.62 -9.08 4.00
CA TYR A 231 3.61 -10.44 4.51
C TYR A 231 5.02 -11.01 4.49
N GLN A 232 5.52 -11.35 5.66
CA GLN A 232 6.85 -11.96 5.79
C GLN A 232 6.76 -13.21 6.66
N ASN A 233 6.90 -14.38 6.05
CA ASN A 233 7.00 -15.63 6.82
C ASN A 233 8.45 -15.81 7.32
N VAL A 234 8.61 -15.91 8.62
CA VAL A 234 9.91 -16.09 9.28
C VAL A 234 10.26 -17.54 9.62
N SER A 235 9.34 -18.48 9.44
CA SER A 235 9.58 -19.90 9.82
C SER A 235 9.71 -20.82 8.60
N TYR A 236 10.90 -21.33 8.34
CA TYR A 236 11.19 -22.31 7.28
C TYR A 236 10.75 -23.76 7.61
N ASN A 237 10.38 -24.04 8.87
CA ASN A 237 10.21 -25.39 9.37
C ASN A 237 8.77 -25.78 9.73
N ASP A 238 7.79 -24.97 9.41
CA ASP A 238 6.41 -25.26 9.77
C ASP A 238 5.72 -26.07 8.67
N SER A 239 5.39 -27.32 8.99
CA SER A 239 4.72 -28.29 8.09
C SER A 239 3.19 -28.13 8.08
N ASN A 240 2.63 -27.12 8.74
CA ASN A 240 1.19 -26.92 8.79
C ASN A 240 0.65 -26.47 7.43
N GLN A 241 -0.37 -27.13 6.94
CA GLN A 241 -1.12 -26.72 5.76
C GLN A 241 -2.06 -25.58 6.16
N TYR A 242 -1.92 -24.43 5.51
CA TYR A 242 -2.78 -23.27 5.76
C TYR A 242 -3.81 -23.15 4.66
N SER A 243 -5.07 -23.42 5.00
CA SER A 243 -6.23 -23.26 4.13
C SER A 243 -6.79 -21.82 4.15
N ASP A 244 -6.31 -21.01 5.06
CA ASP A 244 -6.85 -19.68 5.29
C ASP A 244 -6.51 -18.74 4.15
N THR A 245 -7.41 -17.80 3.87
CA THR A 245 -7.29 -16.87 2.76
C THR A 245 -7.22 -15.45 3.31
N LEU A 246 -6.16 -14.73 2.95
CA LEU A 246 -6.14 -13.29 3.12
C LEU A 246 -6.94 -12.63 1.99
N LYS A 247 -7.97 -11.89 2.35
CA LYS A 247 -8.86 -11.18 1.44
C LYS A 247 -8.61 -9.68 1.52
N ILE A 248 -8.16 -9.08 0.42
CA ILE A 248 -7.87 -7.65 0.31
C ILE A 248 -8.78 -7.07 -0.76
N ARG A 249 -9.84 -6.33 -0.35
CA ARG A 249 -10.91 -5.96 -1.28
C ARG A 249 -11.39 -4.54 -1.12
N HIS A 250 -11.72 -3.89 -2.25
CA HIS A 250 -12.30 -2.56 -2.28
C HIS A 250 -11.52 -1.50 -1.50
N ASN A 251 -10.19 -1.66 -1.43
CA ASN A 251 -9.33 -0.70 -0.74
C ASN A 251 -8.81 0.36 -1.71
N LYS A 252 -8.50 1.52 -1.16
CA LYS A 252 -7.86 2.62 -1.87
C LYS A 252 -6.50 2.92 -1.25
N ILE A 253 -5.43 2.71 -2.02
CA ILE A 253 -4.04 2.98 -1.61
C ILE A 253 -3.53 4.14 -2.45
N VAL A 254 -3.21 5.25 -1.81
CA VAL A 254 -2.73 6.47 -2.49
C VAL A 254 -1.57 7.09 -1.73
N ASN A 255 -0.77 7.90 -2.42
CA ASN A 255 0.37 8.61 -1.84
C ASN A 255 1.34 7.71 -1.05
N SER A 256 1.34 6.42 -1.33
CA SER A 256 2.13 5.40 -0.62
C SER A 256 3.24 4.86 -1.50
N GLY A 257 4.25 4.25 -0.90
CA GLY A 257 5.37 3.64 -1.63
C GLY A 257 4.91 2.42 -2.41
N SER A 258 4.51 1.35 -1.74
CA SER A 258 4.07 0.10 -2.36
C SER A 258 2.69 -0.33 -1.87
N GLY A 259 2.02 -1.21 -2.62
CA GLY A 259 0.76 -1.83 -2.21
C GLY A 259 1.04 -3.05 -1.32
N ILE A 260 1.14 -4.22 -1.93
CA ILE A 260 1.23 -5.51 -1.23
C ILE A 260 2.57 -6.15 -1.51
N SER A 261 3.37 -6.36 -0.47
CA SER A 261 4.67 -7.04 -0.53
C SER A 261 4.59 -8.38 0.19
N ILE A 262 4.92 -9.46 -0.51
CA ILE A 262 4.81 -10.82 -0.01
C ILE A 262 6.17 -11.50 -0.15
N SER A 263 6.73 -11.94 0.96
CA SER A 263 7.87 -12.85 0.97
C SER A 263 7.42 -14.22 1.49
N SER A 264 7.62 -15.26 0.68
CA SER A 264 7.19 -16.64 0.96
C SER A 264 5.66 -16.83 0.95
N VAL A 265 5.09 -17.00 -0.26
CA VAL A 265 3.66 -17.31 -0.43
C VAL A 265 3.35 -18.68 0.15
N ARG A 266 2.57 -18.73 1.24
CA ARG A 266 2.09 -19.96 1.88
C ARG A 266 0.61 -19.95 2.22
N ALA A 267 -0.14 -18.99 1.70
CA ALA A 267 -1.57 -18.87 1.91
C ALA A 267 -2.29 -18.50 0.62
N ASN A 268 -3.54 -18.86 0.53
CA ASN A 268 -4.40 -18.37 -0.54
C ASN A 268 -4.58 -16.86 -0.39
N MET A 269 -4.57 -16.14 -1.51
CA MET A 269 -4.77 -14.70 -1.54
C MET A 269 -5.84 -14.30 -2.54
N SER A 270 -6.73 -13.39 -2.12
CA SER A 270 -7.74 -12.78 -2.96
C SER A 270 -7.58 -11.27 -2.89
N ILE A 271 -7.15 -10.68 -3.99
CA ILE A 271 -6.89 -9.24 -4.13
C ILE A 271 -7.88 -8.71 -5.16
N ASP A 272 -9.01 -8.17 -4.68
CA ASP A 272 -10.16 -7.89 -5.53
C ASP A 272 -10.61 -6.43 -5.44
N SER A 273 -10.84 -5.80 -6.58
CA SER A 273 -11.47 -4.47 -6.68
C SER A 273 -10.74 -3.36 -5.90
N ASN A 274 -9.41 -3.42 -5.79
CA ASN A 274 -8.64 -2.39 -5.15
C ASN A 274 -8.20 -1.32 -6.15
N TYR A 275 -8.02 -0.11 -5.66
CA TYR A 275 -7.40 0.99 -6.37
C TYR A 275 -6.03 1.29 -5.75
N TYR A 276 -5.00 1.31 -6.58
CA TYR A 276 -3.64 1.67 -6.20
C TYR A 276 -3.10 2.83 -7.04
N GLU A 277 -2.54 3.84 -6.36
CA GLU A 277 -1.81 4.96 -6.96
C GLU A 277 -0.62 5.31 -6.05
N GLY A 278 0.55 4.81 -6.41
CA GLY A 278 1.77 4.95 -5.60
C GLY A 278 3.03 4.86 -6.46
N SER A 279 4.19 5.05 -5.83
CA SER A 279 5.49 5.08 -6.52
C SER A 279 6.12 3.70 -6.74
N GLY A 280 5.74 2.71 -5.96
CA GLY A 280 6.29 1.35 -6.01
C GLY A 280 5.39 0.35 -6.74
N SER A 281 5.58 -0.94 -6.51
CA SER A 281 4.75 -1.99 -7.09
C SER A 281 3.40 -2.10 -6.38
N PHE A 282 2.33 -2.35 -7.14
CA PHE A 282 1.04 -2.67 -6.54
C PHE A 282 1.10 -4.01 -5.81
N ILE A 283 1.65 -5.04 -6.48
CA ILE A 283 1.88 -6.35 -5.88
C ILE A 283 3.32 -6.77 -6.18
N SER A 284 4.05 -7.14 -5.14
CA SER A 284 5.38 -7.72 -5.24
C SER A 284 5.42 -8.98 -4.40
N ALA A 285 5.46 -10.14 -5.05
CA ALA A 285 5.49 -11.42 -4.37
C ALA A 285 6.76 -12.20 -4.71
N TYR A 286 7.50 -12.59 -3.68
CA TYR A 286 8.68 -13.43 -3.79
C TYR A 286 8.47 -14.68 -2.94
N SER A 287 8.70 -15.84 -3.52
CA SER A 287 8.79 -17.08 -2.75
C SER A 287 10.25 -17.47 -2.57
N ASN A 288 10.68 -17.56 -1.33
CA ASN A 288 11.97 -18.15 -1.00
C ASN A 288 11.75 -19.54 -0.41
N ARG A 289 12.22 -20.56 -1.13
CA ARG A 289 12.49 -21.94 -0.71
C ARG A 289 11.84 -22.35 0.62
N GLY A 290 10.68 -22.93 0.60
CA GLY A 290 10.10 -23.54 1.77
C GLY A 290 9.28 -24.74 1.35
N ARG A 291 9.59 -25.94 1.88
CA ARG A 291 8.80 -27.13 1.66
C ARG A 291 7.37 -26.89 2.11
N SER A 292 6.45 -26.91 1.19
CA SER A 292 5.01 -26.98 1.44
C SER A 292 4.44 -28.02 0.48
N ASP A 293 3.62 -28.93 0.98
CA ASP A 293 2.89 -29.87 0.13
C ASP A 293 1.49 -29.35 -0.23
N ALA A 294 1.20 -28.07 0.03
CA ALA A 294 -0.10 -27.45 -0.21
C ALA A 294 -0.11 -26.59 -1.46
N ASN A 295 -1.14 -26.73 -2.27
CA ASN A 295 -1.40 -25.87 -3.43
C ASN A 295 -1.85 -24.49 -3.00
N PHE A 296 -1.37 -23.44 -3.68
CA PHE A 296 -1.73 -22.05 -3.42
C PHE A 296 -2.48 -21.43 -4.59
N LEU A 297 -3.46 -20.59 -4.25
CA LEU A 297 -4.22 -19.82 -5.21
C LEU A 297 -4.02 -18.33 -4.96
N PHE A 298 -3.53 -17.65 -5.99
CA PHE A 298 -3.32 -16.21 -6.00
C PHE A 298 -4.31 -15.58 -7.00
N ASN A 299 -5.36 -14.94 -6.49
CA ASN A 299 -6.38 -14.29 -7.30
C ASN A 299 -6.19 -12.77 -7.27
N VAL A 300 -6.14 -12.14 -8.44
CA VAL A 300 -6.05 -10.68 -8.62
C VAL A 300 -7.15 -10.27 -9.61
N ARG A 301 -8.24 -9.67 -9.12
CA ARG A 301 -9.42 -9.41 -9.94
C ARG A 301 -9.97 -8.01 -9.78
N GLY A 302 -10.40 -7.40 -10.88
CA GLY A 302 -11.12 -6.13 -10.88
C GLY A 302 -10.34 -4.95 -10.29
N ASN A 303 -9.01 -5.03 -10.18
CA ASN A 303 -8.21 -3.97 -9.60
C ASN A 303 -7.84 -2.91 -10.64
N THR A 304 -7.63 -1.69 -10.15
CA THR A 304 -7.05 -0.59 -10.92
C THR A 304 -5.72 -0.19 -10.28
N SER A 305 -4.64 -0.20 -11.07
CA SER A 305 -3.32 0.27 -10.62
C SER A 305 -2.78 1.33 -11.57
N LYS A 306 -2.46 2.50 -11.03
CA LYS A 306 -1.81 3.60 -11.72
C LYS A 306 -0.35 3.71 -11.30
N GLY A 307 0.55 3.64 -12.25
CA GLY A 307 1.97 3.85 -12.02
C GLY A 307 2.73 2.69 -11.38
N ALA A 308 2.18 1.46 -11.38
CA ALA A 308 2.81 0.34 -10.70
C ALA A 308 2.63 -0.99 -11.43
N SER A 309 3.63 -1.86 -11.29
CA SER A 309 3.69 -3.21 -11.86
C SER A 309 3.21 -4.26 -10.85
N ILE A 310 2.78 -5.40 -11.38
CA ILE A 310 2.67 -6.64 -10.61
C ILE A 310 3.90 -7.48 -10.90
N TYR A 311 4.54 -7.92 -9.85
CA TYR A 311 5.69 -8.80 -9.90
C TYR A 311 5.47 -10.01 -9.00
N ILE A 312 5.44 -11.21 -9.58
CA ILE A 312 5.29 -12.47 -8.84
C ILE A 312 6.41 -13.39 -9.30
N ASN A 313 7.36 -13.63 -8.42
CA ASN A 313 8.47 -14.53 -8.65
C ASN A 313 8.46 -15.64 -7.60
N GLU A 314 8.22 -16.86 -8.05
CA GLU A 314 8.32 -18.03 -7.21
C GLU A 314 9.58 -18.82 -7.53
N TYR A 315 10.35 -19.14 -6.50
CA TYR A 315 11.50 -20.04 -6.63
C TYR A 315 11.11 -21.42 -6.11
N LYS A 316 10.82 -22.34 -7.04
CA LYS A 316 10.44 -23.72 -6.73
C LYS A 316 11.65 -24.63 -6.86
N ASN A 317 11.85 -25.55 -5.91
CA ASN A 317 12.83 -26.61 -6.06
C ASN A 317 12.25 -27.76 -6.87
N TYR A 318 13.09 -28.48 -7.60
CA TYR A 318 12.73 -29.64 -8.43
C TYR A 318 11.98 -30.76 -7.67
N SER A 319 12.11 -30.82 -6.35
CA SER A 319 11.48 -31.81 -5.48
C SER A 319 10.16 -31.36 -4.84
N ASP A 320 9.70 -30.14 -5.11
CA ASP A 320 8.51 -29.59 -4.46
C ASP A 320 7.24 -30.04 -5.19
N ASN A 321 6.33 -30.70 -4.46
CA ASN A 321 5.09 -31.31 -4.98
C ASN A 321 3.85 -30.42 -4.85
N TYR A 322 3.99 -29.10 -4.79
CA TYR A 322 2.85 -28.18 -4.73
C TYR A 322 2.66 -27.42 -6.04
N GLU A 323 1.43 -26.99 -6.29
CA GLU A 323 1.06 -26.15 -7.44
C GLU A 323 0.73 -24.73 -6.98
N VAL A 324 1.35 -23.74 -7.64
CA VAL A 324 0.95 -22.34 -7.51
C VAL A 324 0.16 -21.93 -8.74
N LYS A 325 -1.11 -21.60 -8.50
CA LYS A 325 -2.00 -21.05 -9.52
C LYS A 325 -2.15 -19.55 -9.33
N VAL A 326 -1.86 -18.79 -10.38
CA VAL A 326 -2.07 -17.33 -10.46
C VAL A 326 -3.21 -17.04 -11.42
N VAL A 327 -4.22 -16.28 -10.98
CA VAL A 327 -5.33 -15.81 -11.80
C VAL A 327 -5.37 -14.30 -11.77
N ILE A 328 -5.22 -13.65 -12.92
CA ILE A 328 -5.27 -12.19 -13.09
C ILE A 328 -6.40 -11.87 -14.07
N GLU A 329 -7.50 -11.27 -13.59
CA GLU A 329 -8.72 -11.16 -14.38
C GLU A 329 -9.44 -9.83 -14.19
N ASN A 330 -9.90 -9.23 -15.29
CA ASN A 330 -10.70 -8.01 -15.31
C ASN A 330 -10.02 -6.81 -14.62
N ASN A 331 -8.69 -6.69 -14.71
CA ASN A 331 -7.96 -5.58 -14.10
C ASN A 331 -7.63 -4.49 -15.13
N HIS A 332 -7.35 -3.29 -14.62
CA HIS A 332 -6.82 -2.15 -15.40
C HIS A 332 -5.50 -1.69 -14.81
N PHE A 333 -4.40 -1.93 -15.53
CA PHE A 333 -3.04 -1.61 -15.11
C PHE A 333 -2.34 -0.69 -16.12
N THR A 334 -1.82 0.46 -15.65
CA THR A 334 -1.02 1.37 -16.50
C THR A 334 0.41 0.88 -16.69
N HIS A 335 0.76 -0.29 -16.16
CA HIS A 335 2.04 -0.95 -16.33
C HIS A 335 1.85 -2.42 -16.71
N GLY A 336 2.97 -3.06 -17.05
CA GLY A 336 2.98 -4.49 -17.31
C GLY A 336 3.03 -5.34 -16.05
N ILE A 337 2.97 -6.64 -16.29
CA ILE A 337 3.13 -7.67 -15.24
C ILE A 337 4.29 -8.59 -15.58
N SER A 338 4.94 -9.09 -14.53
CA SER A 338 6.02 -10.08 -14.67
C SER A 338 5.80 -11.24 -13.71
N LEU A 339 5.71 -12.45 -14.26
CA LEU A 339 5.52 -13.67 -13.50
C LEU A 339 6.64 -14.66 -13.86
N SER A 340 7.22 -15.29 -12.86
CA SER A 340 8.24 -16.31 -13.10
C SER A 340 8.04 -17.53 -12.21
N SER A 341 8.38 -18.69 -12.75
CA SER A 341 8.42 -19.98 -12.06
C SER A 341 7.12 -20.43 -11.36
N THR A 342 5.96 -19.97 -11.81
CA THR A 342 4.64 -20.43 -11.38
C THR A 342 4.18 -21.63 -12.19
N ASP A 343 3.36 -22.53 -11.62
CA ASP A 343 2.93 -23.74 -12.35
C ASP A 343 1.79 -23.46 -13.34
N ARG A 344 0.79 -22.69 -12.91
CA ARG A 344 -0.39 -22.38 -13.72
C ARG A 344 -0.71 -20.89 -13.67
N VAL A 345 -0.88 -20.28 -14.85
CA VAL A 345 -1.18 -18.85 -15.01
C VAL A 345 -2.40 -18.67 -15.89
N GLU A 346 -3.38 -17.90 -15.42
CA GLU A 346 -4.52 -17.46 -16.20
C GLU A 346 -4.58 -15.92 -16.18
N ILE A 347 -4.45 -15.28 -17.34
CA ILE A 347 -4.51 -13.82 -17.50
C ILE A 347 -5.64 -13.49 -18.48
N LYS A 348 -6.77 -12.99 -17.96
CA LYS A 348 -7.99 -12.89 -18.74
C LYS A 348 -8.66 -11.53 -18.65
N ASN A 349 -9.09 -11.00 -19.79
CA ASN A 349 -9.93 -9.80 -19.87
C ASN A 349 -9.36 -8.58 -19.13
N ASN A 350 -8.04 -8.42 -19.15
CA ASN A 350 -7.39 -7.26 -18.52
C ASN A 350 -7.09 -6.17 -19.56
N HIS A 351 -6.93 -4.96 -19.06
CA HIS A 351 -6.36 -3.84 -19.80
C HIS A 351 -4.97 -3.50 -19.26
N PHE A 352 -3.94 -3.51 -20.12
CA PHE A 352 -2.55 -3.17 -19.78
C PHE A 352 -2.02 -2.05 -20.68
N GLU A 353 -1.31 -1.08 -20.08
CA GLU A 353 -0.50 -0.11 -20.83
C GLU A 353 0.98 -0.49 -20.87
N GLY A 354 1.31 -1.71 -20.50
CA GLY A 354 2.61 -2.36 -20.55
C GLY A 354 2.48 -3.82 -20.90
N GLY A 355 3.61 -4.52 -21.06
CA GLY A 355 3.63 -5.92 -21.51
C GLY A 355 3.36 -6.93 -20.40
N ILE A 356 3.02 -8.14 -20.84
CA ILE A 356 2.97 -9.35 -20.01
C ILE A 356 4.28 -10.09 -20.22
N SER A 357 5.03 -10.35 -19.14
CA SER A 357 6.26 -11.12 -19.17
C SER A 357 6.12 -12.37 -18.34
N LEU A 358 6.25 -13.54 -18.97
CA LEU A 358 6.23 -14.84 -18.32
C LEU A 358 7.56 -15.54 -18.59
N GLY A 359 8.20 -16.06 -17.53
CA GLY A 359 9.47 -16.73 -17.78
C GLY A 359 9.96 -17.58 -16.62
N SER A 360 10.86 -18.49 -16.97
CA SER A 360 11.69 -19.21 -16.01
C SER A 360 13.16 -19.04 -16.37
N TRP A 361 14.02 -19.13 -15.37
CA TRP A 361 15.47 -19.07 -15.56
C TRP A 361 16.03 -20.37 -16.14
N SER A 362 15.26 -21.47 -16.13
CA SER A 362 15.71 -22.76 -16.64
C SER A 362 14.59 -23.50 -17.35
N SER A 363 14.98 -24.32 -18.33
CA SER A 363 14.08 -25.23 -19.06
C SER A 363 13.47 -26.33 -18.16
N TYR A 364 14.03 -26.56 -16.99
CA TYR A 364 13.56 -27.59 -16.06
C TYR A 364 12.42 -27.12 -15.15
N ASP A 365 12.35 -25.80 -14.90
CA ASP A 365 11.39 -25.20 -13.96
C ASP A 365 10.41 -24.26 -14.68
N GLY A 366 10.16 -24.50 -15.97
CA GLY A 366 9.26 -23.69 -16.80
C GLY A 366 7.83 -23.62 -16.29
N ILE A 367 7.15 -22.53 -16.59
CA ILE A 367 5.71 -22.41 -16.34
C ILE A 367 4.97 -23.48 -17.16
N LYS A 368 4.15 -24.31 -16.50
CA LYS A 368 3.63 -25.54 -17.14
C LYS A 368 2.34 -25.32 -17.93
N HIS A 369 1.48 -24.43 -17.46
CA HIS A 369 0.20 -24.15 -18.08
C HIS A 369 -0.11 -22.66 -18.06
N VAL A 370 -0.27 -22.07 -19.24
CA VAL A 370 -0.57 -20.65 -19.40
C VAL A 370 -1.81 -20.47 -20.26
N LEU A 371 -2.73 -19.60 -19.83
CA LEU A 371 -3.81 -19.07 -20.62
C LEU A 371 -3.79 -17.53 -20.58
N ILE A 372 -3.54 -16.90 -21.72
CA ILE A 372 -3.64 -15.45 -21.90
C ILE A 372 -4.74 -15.17 -22.90
N SER A 373 -5.88 -14.66 -22.43
CA SER A 373 -7.04 -14.52 -23.32
C SER A 373 -7.88 -13.26 -23.08
N GLY A 374 -8.39 -12.67 -24.17
CA GLY A 374 -9.30 -11.54 -24.11
C GLY A 374 -8.69 -10.25 -23.55
N ASN A 375 -7.36 -10.13 -23.49
CA ASN A 375 -6.73 -8.94 -22.96
C ASN A 375 -6.54 -7.85 -24.01
N THR A 376 -6.64 -6.60 -23.58
CA THR A 376 -6.23 -5.42 -24.36
C THR A 376 -4.88 -4.93 -23.83
N ILE A 377 -3.87 -4.94 -24.69
CA ILE A 377 -2.50 -4.54 -24.36
C ILE A 377 -2.13 -3.35 -25.24
N MET A 378 -2.06 -2.17 -24.65
CA MET A 378 -1.67 -0.92 -25.32
C MET A 378 -0.29 -0.51 -24.80
N MET A 379 0.75 -0.85 -25.56
CA MET A 379 2.12 -0.57 -25.12
C MET A 379 2.40 0.92 -25.12
N SER A 380 2.83 1.44 -23.97
CA SER A 380 3.43 2.78 -23.85
C SER A 380 4.96 2.71 -23.70
N ARG A 381 5.48 1.52 -23.39
CA ARG A 381 6.91 1.21 -23.15
C ARG A 381 7.13 -0.31 -23.18
N GLY A 382 8.39 -0.72 -23.13
CA GLY A 382 8.77 -2.14 -23.06
C GLY A 382 9.17 -2.72 -24.42
N SER A 383 9.66 -3.95 -24.40
CA SER A 383 10.17 -4.65 -25.58
C SER A 383 9.13 -5.55 -26.25
N SER A 384 8.17 -6.05 -25.50
CA SER A 384 7.16 -6.99 -25.99
C SER A 384 5.80 -6.77 -25.36
N GLY A 385 4.72 -6.98 -26.14
CA GLY A 385 3.35 -7.00 -25.67
C GLY A 385 3.13 -8.22 -24.77
N ILE A 386 3.45 -9.41 -25.30
CA ILE A 386 3.51 -10.66 -24.53
C ILE A 386 4.89 -11.28 -24.76
N TYR A 387 5.59 -11.59 -23.68
CA TYR A 387 6.86 -12.32 -23.71
C TYR A 387 6.74 -13.60 -22.92
N GLU A 388 7.09 -14.71 -23.53
CA GLU A 388 7.21 -16.02 -22.88
C GLU A 388 8.62 -16.59 -23.03
N SER A 389 9.17 -17.15 -21.95
CA SER A 389 10.43 -17.84 -21.96
C SER A 389 10.34 -19.12 -21.14
N HIS A 390 10.66 -20.28 -21.76
CA HIS A 390 10.58 -21.61 -21.15
C HIS A 390 9.16 -21.95 -20.60
N VAL A 391 8.12 -21.63 -21.37
CA VAL A 391 6.74 -22.00 -21.07
C VAL A 391 6.38 -23.29 -21.79
N ILE A 392 5.87 -24.28 -21.06
CA ILE A 392 5.71 -25.64 -21.60
C ILE A 392 4.40 -25.79 -22.39
N ASN A 393 3.28 -25.32 -21.86
CA ASN A 393 1.99 -25.35 -22.54
C ASN A 393 1.31 -23.98 -22.41
N SER A 394 1.26 -23.22 -23.50
CA SER A 394 0.64 -21.92 -23.53
C SER A 394 -0.48 -21.85 -24.56
N GLU A 395 -1.56 -21.17 -24.20
CA GLU A 395 -2.62 -20.74 -25.10
C GLU A 395 -2.77 -19.22 -25.01
N ILE A 396 -2.44 -18.51 -26.11
CA ILE A 396 -2.56 -17.05 -26.26
C ILE A 396 -3.61 -16.76 -27.31
N LYS A 397 -4.79 -16.31 -26.87
CA LYS A 397 -5.92 -16.15 -27.77
C LYS A 397 -6.81 -14.95 -27.49
N ASP A 398 -7.48 -14.50 -28.54
CA ASP A 398 -8.49 -13.44 -28.46
C ASP A 398 -7.97 -12.14 -27.84
N ASN A 399 -6.65 -11.86 -27.91
CA ASN A 399 -6.07 -10.65 -27.37
C ASN A 399 -5.93 -9.56 -28.44
N GLN A 400 -6.04 -8.30 -28.00
CA GLN A 400 -5.78 -7.13 -28.84
C GLN A 400 -4.50 -6.45 -28.35
N LEU A 401 -3.44 -6.46 -29.20
CA LEU A 401 -2.14 -5.89 -28.91
C LEU A 401 -1.85 -4.71 -29.84
N THR A 402 -1.51 -3.56 -29.26
CA THR A 402 -1.13 -2.36 -30.01
C THR A 402 0.23 -1.87 -29.52
N GLY A 403 1.20 -1.82 -30.42
CA GLY A 403 2.54 -1.31 -30.16
C GLY A 403 2.60 0.22 -30.15
N TYR A 404 3.68 0.75 -29.62
CA TYR A 404 3.94 2.20 -29.59
C TYR A 404 5.10 2.59 -30.53
N ASN A 405 5.91 1.63 -30.97
CA ASN A 405 7.01 1.87 -31.88
C ASN A 405 7.43 0.58 -32.65
N PHE A 406 8.20 0.76 -33.72
CA PHE A 406 8.69 -0.32 -34.58
C PHE A 406 9.94 -1.04 -34.04
N ARG A 407 10.29 -0.91 -32.77
CA ARG A 407 11.38 -1.66 -32.12
C ARG A 407 10.89 -2.73 -31.16
N SER A 408 9.60 -2.75 -30.86
CA SER A 408 8.96 -3.72 -29.97
C SER A 408 8.40 -4.91 -30.73
N THR A 409 8.10 -5.99 -30.03
CA THR A 409 7.49 -7.21 -30.58
C THR A 409 6.09 -7.40 -29.98
N GLY A 410 5.11 -7.79 -30.79
CA GLY A 410 3.76 -8.06 -30.30
C GLY A 410 3.73 -9.26 -29.35
N ILE A 411 4.03 -10.45 -29.87
CA ILE A 411 4.19 -11.68 -29.09
C ILE A 411 5.57 -12.25 -29.35
N SER A 412 6.33 -12.48 -28.28
CA SER A 412 7.68 -13.06 -28.35
C SER A 412 7.70 -14.38 -27.56
N LEU A 413 7.95 -15.47 -28.26
CA LEU A 413 8.05 -16.83 -27.74
C LEU A 413 9.52 -17.26 -27.78
N ASN A 414 10.12 -17.48 -26.63
CA ASN A 414 11.49 -17.92 -26.49
C ASN A 414 11.55 -19.28 -25.80
N GLN A 415 11.95 -20.33 -26.54
CA GLN A 415 12.01 -21.71 -26.01
C GLN A 415 10.68 -22.14 -25.34
N SER A 416 9.56 -21.75 -25.90
CA SER A 416 8.21 -21.99 -25.38
C SER A 416 7.38 -22.78 -26.38
N ASN A 417 6.40 -23.56 -25.89
CA ASN A 417 5.43 -24.24 -26.73
C ASN A 417 4.09 -23.55 -26.61
N ALA A 418 3.67 -22.81 -27.62
CA ALA A 418 2.48 -21.99 -27.58
C ALA A 418 1.51 -22.25 -28.75
N LYS A 419 0.23 -22.20 -28.43
CA LYS A 419 -0.85 -22.03 -29.40
C LYS A 419 -1.30 -20.57 -29.38
N VAL A 420 -1.02 -19.87 -30.45
CA VAL A 420 -1.35 -18.44 -30.63
C VAL A 420 -2.50 -18.34 -31.64
N SER A 421 -3.68 -17.94 -31.21
CA SER A 421 -4.84 -17.92 -32.09
C SER A 421 -5.76 -16.72 -31.87
N ASP A 422 -6.35 -16.27 -32.98
CA ASP A 422 -7.43 -15.27 -32.96
C ASP A 422 -7.01 -13.92 -32.30
N ASN A 423 -5.71 -13.59 -32.30
CA ASN A 423 -5.23 -12.32 -31.77
C ASN A 423 -5.17 -11.24 -32.85
N VAL A 424 -5.33 -9.99 -32.46
CA VAL A 424 -5.11 -8.81 -33.30
C VAL A 424 -3.84 -8.10 -32.83
N ILE A 425 -2.82 -8.01 -33.68
CA ILE A 425 -1.48 -7.50 -33.34
C ILE A 425 -1.09 -6.39 -34.33
N SER A 426 -0.87 -5.19 -33.84
CA SER A 426 -0.60 -4.04 -34.69
C SER A 426 0.42 -3.06 -34.12
N LYS A 427 1.09 -2.31 -35.01
CA LYS A 427 1.99 -1.19 -34.68
C LYS A 427 3.23 -1.60 -33.88
N PHE A 428 3.72 -2.81 -34.04
CA PHE A 428 5.00 -3.29 -33.54
C PHE A 428 6.08 -3.27 -34.63
N GLY A 429 7.32 -3.50 -34.24
CA GLY A 429 8.39 -3.81 -35.20
C GLY A 429 8.21 -5.20 -35.79
N THR A 430 7.97 -6.17 -34.94
CA THR A 430 7.65 -7.55 -35.32
C THR A 430 6.32 -7.96 -34.67
N GLY A 431 5.42 -8.53 -35.44
CA GLY A 431 4.13 -8.98 -34.91
C GLY A 431 4.28 -10.16 -33.97
N ILE A 432 4.76 -11.29 -34.47
CA ILE A 432 5.08 -12.49 -33.67
C ILE A 432 6.52 -12.92 -33.93
N SER A 433 7.27 -13.18 -32.87
CA SER A 433 8.63 -13.74 -32.95
C SER A 433 8.69 -15.08 -32.23
N VAL A 434 9.19 -16.11 -32.91
CA VAL A 434 9.44 -17.44 -32.35
C VAL A 434 10.95 -17.70 -32.38
N SER A 435 11.54 -17.92 -31.22
CA SER A 435 12.97 -18.15 -31.05
C SER A 435 13.22 -19.40 -30.20
N THR A 436 14.13 -20.24 -30.68
CA THR A 436 14.56 -21.44 -29.95
C THR A 436 15.99 -21.77 -30.30
N ASP A 437 16.65 -22.65 -29.55
CA ASP A 437 17.97 -23.15 -29.84
C ASP A 437 17.97 -24.64 -30.22
N PHE A 438 19.13 -25.14 -30.61
CA PHE A 438 19.28 -26.54 -31.02
C PHE A 438 18.92 -27.55 -29.93
N ASN A 439 19.14 -27.20 -28.68
CA ASN A 439 18.93 -28.12 -27.53
C ASN A 439 17.48 -28.12 -27.04
N HIS A 440 16.68 -27.14 -27.41
CA HIS A 440 15.32 -26.96 -26.92
C HIS A 440 14.33 -26.75 -28.08
N PRO A 441 14.12 -27.77 -28.95
CA PRO A 441 13.19 -27.64 -30.05
C PRO A 441 11.76 -27.45 -29.54
N THR A 442 11.10 -26.39 -29.99
CA THR A 442 9.71 -26.09 -29.67
C THR A 442 8.83 -26.30 -30.90
N PHE A 443 7.55 -26.50 -30.69
CA PHE A 443 6.54 -26.58 -31.73
C PHE A 443 5.40 -25.62 -31.42
N ASP A 444 5.33 -24.54 -32.16
CA ASP A 444 4.30 -23.50 -31.97
C ASP A 444 3.25 -23.55 -33.07
N SER A 445 2.03 -23.15 -32.75
CA SER A 445 0.97 -23.02 -33.74
C SER A 445 0.39 -21.61 -33.78
N LEU A 446 0.34 -21.00 -34.97
CA LEU A 446 -0.20 -19.66 -35.22
C LEU A 446 -1.45 -19.81 -36.08
N LEU A 447 -2.63 -19.58 -35.50
CA LEU A 447 -3.89 -19.86 -36.16
C LEU A 447 -4.81 -18.63 -36.15
N ARG A 448 -5.31 -18.20 -37.30
CA ARG A 448 -6.30 -17.13 -37.45
C ARG A 448 -5.94 -15.79 -36.78
N ASN A 449 -4.66 -15.47 -36.66
CA ASN A 449 -4.25 -14.17 -36.14
C ASN A 449 -4.34 -13.10 -37.22
N THR A 450 -4.69 -11.87 -36.82
CA THR A 450 -4.63 -10.69 -37.67
C THR A 450 -3.41 -9.84 -37.26
N ILE A 451 -2.43 -9.74 -38.13
CA ILE A 451 -1.12 -9.13 -37.87
C ILE A 451 -0.92 -8.02 -38.89
N VAL A 452 -1.07 -6.76 -38.47
CA VAL A 452 -1.17 -5.63 -39.39
C VAL A 452 -0.33 -4.43 -38.96
N TYR A 453 0.13 -3.63 -39.94
CA TYR A 453 0.87 -2.40 -39.72
C TYR A 453 2.11 -2.57 -38.81
N ASN A 454 2.88 -3.67 -39.02
CA ASN A 454 4.10 -3.93 -38.27
C ASN A 454 5.32 -3.54 -39.15
N GLY A 455 6.32 -2.89 -38.53
CA GLY A 455 7.36 -2.17 -39.31
C GLY A 455 8.44 -3.05 -39.96
N ASN A 456 8.72 -4.25 -39.42
CA ASN A 456 9.80 -5.12 -39.90
C ASN A 456 9.27 -6.45 -40.41
N ASN A 457 8.63 -7.22 -39.53
CA ASN A 457 8.12 -8.56 -39.86
C ASN A 457 6.72 -8.76 -39.29
N GLY A 458 5.81 -9.36 -40.07
CA GLY A 458 4.57 -9.91 -39.53
C GLY A 458 4.87 -11.06 -38.55
N VAL A 459 5.62 -12.06 -39.03
CA VAL A 459 6.10 -13.21 -38.27
C VAL A 459 7.59 -13.41 -38.52
N TYR A 460 8.35 -13.63 -37.46
CA TYR A 460 9.76 -14.00 -37.49
C TYR A 460 9.96 -15.34 -36.78
N VAL A 461 10.67 -16.27 -37.42
CA VAL A 461 11.02 -17.59 -36.87
C VAL A 461 12.52 -17.77 -36.97
N SER A 462 13.20 -18.07 -35.88
CA SER A 462 14.63 -18.36 -35.87
C SER A 462 14.96 -19.71 -36.51
N ASP A 463 16.23 -19.98 -36.79
CA ASP A 463 16.73 -21.15 -37.55
C ASP A 463 16.28 -22.51 -37.00
N TYR A 464 16.01 -22.64 -35.70
CA TYR A 464 15.58 -23.88 -35.07
C TYR A 464 14.10 -23.90 -34.68
N GLY A 465 13.37 -22.79 -34.87
CA GLY A 465 11.94 -22.71 -34.59
C GLY A 465 11.12 -23.58 -35.54
N ARG A 466 10.11 -24.25 -34.98
CA ARG A 466 9.12 -25.02 -35.74
C ARG A 466 7.73 -24.45 -35.54
N VAL A 467 7.12 -23.98 -36.59
CA VAL A 467 5.85 -23.27 -36.54
C VAL A 467 4.87 -23.85 -37.56
N LEU A 468 3.68 -24.18 -37.10
CA LEU A 468 2.51 -24.42 -37.97
C LEU A 468 1.69 -23.11 -38.04
N ALA A 469 1.71 -22.45 -39.20
CA ALA A 469 0.96 -21.21 -39.42
C ALA A 469 -0.19 -21.45 -40.43
N GLN A 470 -1.44 -21.22 -39.98
CA GLN A 470 -2.63 -21.44 -40.78
C GLN A 470 -3.66 -20.32 -40.61
N TYR A 471 -4.27 -19.89 -41.68
CA TYR A 471 -5.37 -18.92 -41.71
C TYR A 471 -5.05 -17.55 -41.09
N ASN A 472 -3.79 -17.16 -41.02
CA ASN A 472 -3.40 -15.86 -40.50
C ASN A 472 -3.54 -14.78 -41.58
N ASN A 473 -4.03 -13.60 -41.18
CA ASN A 473 -4.06 -12.42 -42.02
C ASN A 473 -2.85 -11.55 -41.68
N ILE A 474 -1.86 -11.46 -42.60
CA ILE A 474 -0.63 -10.70 -42.39
C ILE A 474 -0.52 -9.67 -43.52
N TYR A 475 -0.63 -8.40 -43.23
CA TYR A 475 -0.48 -7.30 -44.18
C TYR A 475 -0.04 -5.99 -43.51
N ASP A 476 0.52 -5.09 -44.32
CA ASP A 476 0.98 -3.76 -43.90
C ASP A 476 -0.17 -2.75 -43.82
#